data_5bf2d36331d17d7d359c71afdb9f3616
#
_entry.id   5bf2d36331d17d7d359c71afdb9f3616
#
_cell.length_a   1.000
_cell.length_b   1.000
_cell.length_c   1.000
_cell.angle_alpha   90.00
_cell.angle_beta   90.00
_cell.angle_gamma   90.00
#
_symmetry.space_group_name_H-M   'P 1'
#
loop_
_entity.id
_entity.type
_entity.pdbx_description
1 polymer ?
#
loop_
_entity_poly.entity_id
_entity_poly.type
_entity_poly.pdbx_seq_one_letter_code
_entity_poly.pdbx_strand_id
1 'polypeptide(L)'
;MKTLTLNKYLGPVPFYKEALKIAVPVMAQALIQTMVSLIDNFMVSGLGDIKMSGVNITGQILFVFMVFLNTICMSGGIFMTQFSGANDRRGMQQAFCFKLMMGILAIIFYKYVCLVIPRQFLSLMVKGNTQADLILDQGVAYMRLMAWIGIPMMISTVIASSFREIGEVKAPLVISVIATLVNTFFNWVLIYGNLGFARLEVRGAAIATIIARSAEMGIFMVYLYVKKPPFVIHLIDLLKINFKLILEILRKGWKILFGEMVWVLSETVTTALYNGRGGADVVSGMSASFAIANLFFVAFGGITTATSVILGQTLGQGKLEEARQKERWLLTGAVIFGCFMTVFGLLTMFLVPVVFRNLSLESQGICSRMVLTMALFMPAWVYVNAQFAISRAGGDTMMGMIVDGITNLGIILPGIFFMALCTSAGPVLMYISIKLVDFIKIVIAAIWLKKGKWIKNLAVENRQSN
;
A
#
# COMPACT_ATOMS: atom_id res chain seq x y z
N MET A 1 -4.25 37.07 21.28
CA MET A 1 -3.09 36.17 21.20
C MET A 1 -3.44 34.68 21.09
N LYS A 2 -4.41 34.10 21.84
CA LYS A 2 -4.80 32.67 21.72
C LYS A 2 -5.38 32.27 20.36
N THR A 3 -6.16 33.10 19.70
CA THR A 3 -6.75 32.84 18.36
C THR A 3 -5.71 32.81 17.23
N LEU A 4 -4.66 33.65 17.30
CA LEU A 4 -3.57 33.68 16.33
C LEU A 4 -2.67 32.42 16.40
N THR A 5 -2.50 31.86 17.62
CA THR A 5 -1.73 30.61 17.81
C THR A 5 -2.49 29.38 17.37
N LEU A 6 -3.83 29.35 17.52
CA LEU A 6 -4.65 28.24 17.02
C LEU A 6 -4.62 28.19 15.46
N ASN A 7 -4.73 29.32 14.78
CA ASN A 7 -4.66 29.38 13.31
C ASN A 7 -3.29 28.94 12.74
N LYS A 8 -2.24 28.91 13.55
CA LYS A 8 -0.93 28.43 13.14
C LYS A 8 -0.88 26.91 12.98
N TYR A 9 -1.59 26.16 13.82
CA TYR A 9 -1.57 24.69 13.86
C TYR A 9 -2.87 24.08 13.35
N LEU A 10 -3.99 24.74 13.52
CA LEU A 10 -5.30 24.28 13.07
C LEU A 10 -5.70 25.03 11.79
N GLY A 11 -5.84 24.30 10.70
CA GLY A 11 -6.29 24.86 9.43
C GLY A 11 -7.78 25.21 9.42
N PRO A 12 -8.22 26.03 8.48
CA PRO A 12 -9.63 26.34 8.30
C PRO A 12 -10.42 25.09 7.86
N VAL A 13 -11.70 25.02 8.23
CA VAL A 13 -12.59 23.90 7.88
C VAL A 13 -12.61 23.56 6.38
N PRO A 14 -12.60 24.53 5.45
CA PRO A 14 -12.53 24.24 4.02
C PRO A 14 -11.29 23.45 3.60
N PHE A 15 -10.13 23.69 4.25
CA PHE A 15 -8.90 22.94 4.00
C PHE A 15 -9.06 21.43 4.34
N TYR A 16 -9.62 21.14 5.51
CA TYR A 16 -9.86 19.74 5.90
C TYR A 16 -10.93 19.08 5.04
N LYS A 17 -11.94 19.82 4.58
CA LYS A 17 -12.92 19.31 3.60
C LYS A 17 -12.25 18.92 2.28
N GLU A 18 -11.31 19.73 1.81
CA GLU A 18 -10.53 19.42 0.59
C GLU A 18 -9.66 18.18 0.80
N ALA A 19 -8.94 18.10 1.91
CA ALA A 19 -8.14 16.92 2.25
C ALA A 19 -8.99 15.64 2.34
N LEU A 20 -10.17 15.70 2.97
CA LEU A 20 -11.10 14.57 3.05
C LEU A 20 -11.71 14.20 1.69
N LYS A 21 -11.95 15.16 0.79
CA LYS A 21 -12.41 14.86 -0.58
C LYS A 21 -11.40 14.01 -1.36
N ILE A 22 -10.12 14.09 -1.01
CA ILE A 22 -9.06 13.27 -1.61
C ILE A 22 -8.90 11.96 -0.81
N ALA A 23 -8.80 12.05 0.51
CA ALA A 23 -8.50 10.90 1.37
C ALA A 23 -9.63 9.85 1.37
N VAL A 24 -10.89 10.27 1.53
CA VAL A 24 -12.03 9.34 1.69
C VAL A 24 -12.22 8.43 0.47
N PRO A 25 -12.21 8.91 -0.79
CA PRO A 25 -12.31 8.00 -1.94
C PRO A 25 -11.15 7.00 -2.04
N VAL A 26 -9.93 7.41 -1.68
CA VAL A 26 -8.76 6.51 -1.68
C VAL A 26 -8.89 5.45 -0.59
N MET A 27 -9.33 5.83 0.60
CA MET A 27 -9.62 4.89 1.68
C MET A 27 -10.74 3.92 1.32
N ALA A 28 -11.82 4.43 0.72
CA ALA A 28 -12.92 3.59 0.25
C ALA A 28 -12.47 2.59 -0.82
N GLN A 29 -11.63 3.01 -1.77
CA GLN A 29 -11.03 2.12 -2.77
C GLN A 29 -10.20 1.01 -2.11
N ALA A 30 -9.34 1.36 -1.16
CA ALA A 30 -8.51 0.38 -0.45
C ALA A 30 -9.35 -0.58 0.41
N LEU A 31 -10.41 -0.07 1.07
CA LEU A 31 -11.36 -0.89 1.83
C LEU A 31 -12.06 -1.92 0.93
N ILE A 32 -12.56 -1.48 -0.22
CA ILE A 32 -13.21 -2.36 -1.20
C ILE A 32 -12.24 -3.44 -1.66
N GLN A 33 -10.99 -3.09 -1.97
CA GLN A 33 -9.96 -4.06 -2.38
C GLN A 33 -9.67 -5.08 -1.27
N THR A 34 -9.61 -4.65 -0.01
CA THR A 34 -9.45 -5.55 1.14
C THR A 34 -10.64 -6.49 1.29
N MET A 35 -11.86 -6.00 1.15
CA MET A 35 -13.09 -6.81 1.21
C MET A 35 -13.12 -7.86 0.10
N VAL A 36 -12.72 -7.49 -1.12
CA VAL A 36 -12.63 -8.42 -2.25
C VAL A 36 -11.64 -9.54 -1.97
N SER A 37 -10.44 -9.19 -1.49
CA SER A 37 -9.44 -10.20 -1.13
C SER A 37 -9.96 -11.17 -0.07
N LEU A 38 -10.77 -10.70 0.88
CA LEU A 38 -11.42 -11.57 1.88
C LEU A 38 -12.45 -12.49 1.23
N ILE A 39 -13.28 -11.97 0.33
CA ILE A 39 -14.29 -12.76 -0.41
C ILE A 39 -13.59 -13.80 -1.27
N ASP A 40 -12.55 -13.43 -2.02
CA ASP A 40 -11.78 -14.36 -2.86
C ASP A 40 -11.17 -15.49 -2.03
N ASN A 41 -10.54 -15.15 -0.89
CA ASN A 41 -9.98 -16.14 0.02
C ASN A 41 -11.06 -17.07 0.59
N PHE A 42 -12.22 -16.53 0.94
CA PHE A 42 -13.34 -17.33 1.42
C PHE A 42 -13.85 -18.29 0.34
N MET A 43 -14.00 -17.84 -0.89
CA MET A 43 -14.45 -18.67 -2.02
C MET A 43 -13.46 -19.79 -2.34
N VAL A 44 -12.15 -19.50 -2.26
CA VAL A 44 -11.10 -20.50 -2.53
C VAL A 44 -10.94 -21.46 -1.35
N SER A 45 -11.17 -21.04 -0.09
CA SER A 45 -11.05 -21.91 1.08
C SER A 45 -12.00 -23.12 1.02
N GLY A 46 -13.15 -22.97 0.37
CA GLY A 46 -14.09 -24.07 0.12
C GLY A 46 -13.58 -25.18 -0.82
N LEU A 47 -12.40 -24.99 -1.46
CA LEU A 47 -11.81 -25.97 -2.39
C LEU A 47 -10.81 -26.94 -1.72
N GLY A 48 -10.51 -26.75 -0.44
CA GLY A 48 -9.63 -27.57 0.37
C GLY A 48 -8.21 -27.00 0.56
N ASP A 49 -7.52 -27.51 1.58
CA ASP A 49 -6.29 -26.93 2.14
C ASP A 49 -5.12 -26.87 1.16
N ILE A 50 -4.91 -27.92 0.37
CA ILE A 50 -3.79 -27.99 -0.60
C ILE A 50 -3.93 -26.93 -1.67
N LYS A 51 -5.17 -26.74 -2.22
CA LYS A 51 -5.45 -25.75 -3.25
C LYS A 51 -5.33 -24.34 -2.69
N MET A 52 -5.88 -24.09 -1.51
CA MET A 52 -5.76 -22.81 -0.82
C MET A 52 -4.31 -22.46 -0.52
N SER A 53 -3.51 -23.43 -0.06
CA SER A 53 -2.07 -23.23 0.19
C SER A 53 -1.31 -22.85 -1.08
N GLY A 54 -1.60 -23.51 -2.22
CA GLY A 54 -1.02 -23.17 -3.52
C GLY A 54 -1.34 -21.74 -3.97
N VAL A 55 -2.59 -21.29 -3.77
CA VAL A 55 -3.00 -19.91 -4.05
C VAL A 55 -2.29 -18.92 -3.14
N ASN A 56 -2.20 -19.22 -1.84
CA ASN A 56 -1.59 -18.34 -0.86
C ASN A 56 -0.09 -18.10 -1.11
N ILE A 57 0.68 -19.15 -1.41
CA ILE A 57 2.12 -18.99 -1.73
C ILE A 57 2.32 -18.19 -3.03
N THR A 58 1.45 -18.35 -4.01
CA THR A 58 1.48 -17.52 -5.23
C THR A 58 1.10 -16.08 -4.93
N GLY A 59 0.16 -15.86 -4.02
CA GLY A 59 -0.26 -14.54 -3.56
C GLY A 59 0.89 -13.71 -2.97
N GLN A 60 1.87 -14.33 -2.30
CA GLN A 60 3.07 -13.65 -1.79
C GLN A 60 3.91 -13.05 -2.93
N ILE A 61 4.03 -13.75 -4.05
CA ILE A 61 4.78 -13.25 -5.22
C ILE A 61 4.06 -12.07 -5.85
N LEU A 62 2.73 -12.18 -5.98
CA LEU A 62 1.91 -11.08 -6.45
C LEU A 62 2.02 -9.85 -5.53
N PHE A 63 2.06 -10.05 -4.21
CA PHE A 63 2.26 -8.99 -3.22
C PHE A 63 3.60 -8.26 -3.44
N VAL A 64 4.71 -8.99 -3.62
CA VAL A 64 6.01 -8.39 -3.92
C VAL A 64 5.96 -7.58 -5.21
N PHE A 65 5.33 -8.12 -6.27
CA PHE A 65 5.14 -7.39 -7.53
C PHE A 65 4.34 -6.09 -7.33
N MET A 66 3.28 -6.13 -6.50
CA MET A 66 2.49 -4.95 -6.15
C MET A 66 3.31 -3.89 -5.40
N VAL A 67 4.18 -4.30 -4.47
CA VAL A 67 5.08 -3.38 -3.75
C VAL A 67 6.00 -2.66 -4.73
N PHE A 68 6.58 -3.38 -5.71
CA PHE A 68 7.39 -2.77 -6.77
C PHE A 68 6.60 -1.78 -7.61
N LEU A 69 5.40 -2.14 -8.08
CA LEU A 69 4.54 -1.25 -8.87
C LEU A 69 4.14 0.00 -8.08
N ASN A 70 3.77 -0.16 -6.81
CA ASN A 70 3.42 0.97 -5.96
C ASN A 70 4.61 1.89 -5.73
N THR A 71 5.82 1.34 -5.54
CA THR A 71 7.04 2.14 -5.40
C THR A 71 7.36 2.93 -6.67
N ILE A 72 7.19 2.32 -7.85
CA ILE A 72 7.34 3.01 -9.15
C ILE A 72 6.33 4.16 -9.25
N CYS A 73 5.07 3.90 -8.92
CA CYS A 73 4.03 4.91 -8.93
C CYS A 73 4.31 6.04 -7.94
N MET A 74 4.73 5.72 -6.71
CA MET A 74 5.10 6.72 -5.70
C MET A 74 6.28 7.58 -6.16
N SER A 75 7.30 6.97 -6.77
CA SER A 75 8.50 7.67 -7.25
C SER A 75 8.17 8.68 -8.36
N GLY A 76 7.40 8.25 -9.37
CA GLY A 76 6.91 9.15 -10.41
C GLY A 76 5.87 10.15 -9.89
N GLY A 77 5.10 9.75 -8.88
CA GLY A 77 4.04 10.55 -8.27
C GLY A 77 4.53 11.81 -7.57
N ILE A 78 5.71 11.77 -6.95
CA ILE A 78 6.35 12.95 -6.36
C ILE A 78 6.50 14.08 -7.40
N PHE A 79 6.96 13.72 -8.59
CA PHE A 79 7.14 14.68 -9.69
C PHE A 79 5.79 15.04 -10.33
N MET A 80 4.91 14.06 -10.54
CA MET A 80 3.60 14.27 -11.14
C MET A 80 2.76 15.29 -10.36
N THR A 81 2.73 15.19 -9.02
CA THR A 81 1.98 16.14 -8.17
C THR A 81 2.53 17.57 -8.26
N GLN A 82 3.85 17.74 -8.30
CA GLN A 82 4.47 19.04 -8.42
C GLN A 82 4.32 19.62 -9.82
N PHE A 83 4.48 18.81 -10.88
CA PHE A 83 4.20 19.25 -12.25
C PHE A 83 2.72 19.62 -12.46
N SER A 84 1.81 18.89 -11.79
CA SER A 84 0.39 19.26 -11.80
C SER A 84 0.15 20.63 -11.16
N GLY A 85 0.79 20.90 -10.02
CA GLY A 85 0.72 22.21 -9.37
C GLY A 85 1.30 23.33 -10.22
N ALA A 86 2.37 23.08 -10.96
CA ALA A 86 3.02 24.01 -11.88
C ALA A 86 2.31 24.16 -13.24
N ASN A 87 1.22 23.42 -13.49
CA ASN A 87 0.57 23.28 -14.80
C ASN A 87 1.55 22.86 -15.93
N ASP A 88 2.57 22.08 -15.59
CA ASP A 88 3.57 21.62 -16.53
C ASP A 88 3.14 20.30 -17.19
N ARG A 89 2.44 20.42 -18.31
CA ARG A 89 1.93 19.28 -19.07
C ARG A 89 3.05 18.33 -19.54
N ARG A 90 4.20 18.87 -20.00
CA ARG A 90 5.31 18.05 -20.46
C ARG A 90 5.94 17.28 -19.31
N GLY A 91 6.14 17.92 -18.15
CA GLY A 91 6.62 17.25 -16.94
C GLY A 91 5.71 16.12 -16.50
N MET A 92 4.37 16.34 -16.50
CA MET A 92 3.41 15.27 -16.17
C MET A 92 3.48 14.09 -17.15
N GLN A 93 3.59 14.36 -18.45
CA GLN A 93 3.75 13.34 -19.49
C GLN A 93 5.03 12.53 -19.29
N GLN A 94 6.15 13.17 -18.96
CA GLN A 94 7.43 12.49 -18.70
C GLN A 94 7.36 11.61 -17.44
N ALA A 95 6.72 12.08 -16.36
CA ALA A 95 6.51 11.28 -15.15
C ALA A 95 5.60 10.07 -15.43
N PHE A 96 4.60 10.20 -16.30
CA PHE A 96 3.75 9.10 -16.74
C PHE A 96 4.53 8.09 -17.60
N CYS A 97 5.35 8.59 -18.57
CA CYS A 97 6.26 7.74 -19.35
C CYS A 97 7.20 6.92 -18.45
N PHE A 98 7.79 7.55 -17.43
CA PHE A 98 8.63 6.86 -16.46
C PHE A 98 7.90 5.68 -15.81
N LYS A 99 6.68 5.91 -15.30
CA LYS A 99 5.89 4.86 -14.65
C LYS A 99 5.57 3.72 -15.59
N LEU A 100 5.20 4.02 -16.84
CA LEU A 100 4.92 2.99 -17.86
C LEU A 100 6.17 2.19 -18.20
N MET A 101 7.30 2.86 -18.44
CA MET A 101 8.56 2.21 -18.80
C MET A 101 9.06 1.29 -17.68
N MET A 102 9.10 1.79 -16.45
CA MET A 102 9.50 0.99 -15.30
C MET A 102 8.49 -0.12 -14.97
N GLY A 103 7.21 0.14 -15.21
CA GLY A 103 6.16 -0.86 -15.12
C GLY A 103 6.34 -2.01 -16.12
N ILE A 104 6.72 -1.70 -17.37
CA ILE A 104 7.04 -2.71 -18.38
C ILE A 104 8.23 -3.58 -17.94
N LEU A 105 9.30 -2.96 -17.41
CA LEU A 105 10.44 -3.72 -16.88
C LEU A 105 10.02 -4.63 -15.71
N ALA A 106 9.20 -4.13 -14.80
CA ALA A 106 8.66 -4.93 -13.70
C ALA A 106 7.81 -6.11 -14.19
N ILE A 107 7.00 -5.94 -15.25
CA ILE A 107 6.23 -7.02 -15.86
C ILE A 107 7.13 -8.07 -16.49
N ILE A 108 8.17 -7.67 -17.21
CA ILE A 108 9.11 -8.62 -17.83
C ILE A 108 9.71 -9.51 -16.74
N PHE A 109 10.17 -8.93 -15.64
CA PHE A 109 10.68 -9.68 -14.50
C PHE A 109 9.62 -10.58 -13.87
N TYR A 110 8.41 -10.05 -13.61
CA TYR A 110 7.30 -10.82 -13.05
C TYR A 110 6.93 -12.02 -13.93
N LYS A 111 6.78 -11.82 -15.25
CA LYS A 111 6.50 -12.91 -16.19
C LYS A 111 7.62 -13.93 -16.24
N TYR A 112 8.88 -13.51 -16.18
CA TYR A 112 10.01 -14.42 -16.12
C TYR A 112 9.89 -15.34 -14.89
N VAL A 113 9.64 -14.78 -13.71
CA VAL A 113 9.45 -15.56 -12.48
C VAL A 113 8.26 -16.50 -12.58
N CYS A 114 7.11 -16.02 -13.11
CA CYS A 114 5.88 -16.81 -13.19
C CYS A 114 5.90 -17.93 -14.23
N LEU A 115 6.60 -17.74 -15.37
CA LEU A 115 6.56 -18.67 -16.49
C LEU A 115 7.80 -19.56 -16.60
N VAL A 116 8.99 -19.01 -16.28
CA VAL A 116 10.27 -19.71 -16.49
C VAL A 116 10.73 -20.44 -15.22
N ILE A 117 10.63 -19.81 -14.06
CA ILE A 117 11.16 -20.35 -12.80
C ILE A 117 10.09 -20.49 -11.68
N PRO A 118 8.80 -20.80 -11.98
CA PRO A 118 7.76 -20.79 -10.96
C PRO A 118 8.01 -21.81 -9.85
N ARG A 119 8.42 -23.04 -10.19
CA ARG A 119 8.63 -24.11 -9.22
C ARG A 119 9.80 -23.82 -8.29
N GLN A 120 10.92 -23.31 -8.84
CA GLN A 120 12.11 -22.96 -8.05
C GLN A 120 11.79 -21.87 -7.03
N PHE A 121 11.03 -20.87 -7.44
CA PHE A 121 10.67 -19.75 -6.58
C PHE A 121 9.69 -20.17 -5.47
N LEU A 122 8.65 -20.92 -5.82
CA LEU A 122 7.65 -21.39 -4.87
C LEU A 122 8.23 -22.42 -3.90
N SER A 123 9.20 -23.26 -4.33
CA SER A 123 9.83 -24.27 -3.47
C SER A 123 10.56 -23.67 -2.26
N LEU A 124 11.02 -22.41 -2.36
CA LEU A 124 11.64 -21.72 -1.23
C LEU A 124 10.63 -21.47 -0.09
N MET A 125 9.33 -21.36 -0.42
CA MET A 125 8.28 -21.04 0.55
C MET A 125 7.67 -22.26 1.23
N VAL A 126 7.80 -23.45 0.63
CA VAL A 126 7.24 -24.70 1.16
C VAL A 126 8.31 -25.69 1.62
N LYS A 127 9.57 -25.24 1.75
CA LYS A 127 10.69 -26.06 2.16
C LYS A 127 10.44 -26.68 3.56
N GLY A 128 10.49 -28.00 3.64
CA GLY A 128 10.24 -28.74 4.89
C GLY A 128 8.77 -29.14 5.12
N ASN A 129 7.84 -28.81 4.23
CA ASN A 129 6.46 -29.27 4.32
C ASN A 129 6.32 -30.70 3.78
N THR A 130 5.57 -31.56 4.48
CA THR A 130 5.33 -32.97 4.11
C THR A 130 4.52 -33.12 2.82
N GLN A 131 3.74 -32.13 2.43
CA GLN A 131 2.90 -32.11 1.24
C GLN A 131 3.42 -31.08 0.19
N ALA A 132 4.70 -30.72 0.27
CA ALA A 132 5.29 -29.68 -0.57
C ALA A 132 5.02 -29.87 -2.05
N ASP A 133 5.18 -31.08 -2.60
CA ASP A 133 4.99 -31.32 -4.04
C ASP A 133 3.55 -31.11 -4.50
N LEU A 134 2.56 -31.52 -3.71
CA LEU A 134 1.14 -31.30 -4.03
C LEU A 134 0.77 -29.83 -4.01
N ILE A 135 1.28 -29.08 -3.02
CA ILE A 135 1.07 -27.63 -2.91
C ILE A 135 1.77 -26.91 -4.08
N LEU A 136 2.99 -27.32 -4.43
CA LEU A 136 3.75 -26.75 -5.54
C LEU A 136 3.05 -26.94 -6.87
N ASP A 137 2.50 -28.11 -7.16
CA ASP A 137 1.82 -28.39 -8.41
C ASP A 137 0.59 -27.47 -8.59
N GLN A 138 -0.20 -27.27 -7.51
CA GLN A 138 -1.33 -26.34 -7.54
C GLN A 138 -0.83 -24.88 -7.65
N GLY A 139 0.19 -24.50 -6.90
CA GLY A 139 0.80 -23.17 -6.93
C GLY A 139 1.37 -22.81 -8.30
N VAL A 140 2.11 -23.73 -8.94
CA VAL A 140 2.69 -23.53 -10.28
C VAL A 140 1.60 -23.38 -11.34
N ALA A 141 0.55 -24.22 -11.29
CA ALA A 141 -0.57 -24.11 -12.22
C ALA A 141 -1.29 -22.76 -12.09
N TYR A 142 -1.54 -22.31 -10.87
CA TYR A 142 -2.14 -21.00 -10.59
C TYR A 142 -1.21 -19.84 -11.00
N MET A 143 0.07 -19.92 -10.65
CA MET A 143 1.07 -18.88 -10.94
C MET A 143 1.25 -18.63 -12.44
N ARG A 144 1.25 -19.68 -13.25
CA ARG A 144 1.33 -19.56 -14.71
C ARG A 144 0.14 -18.79 -15.31
N LEU A 145 -1.06 -19.00 -14.77
CA LEU A 145 -2.24 -18.23 -15.16
C LEU A 145 -2.12 -16.77 -14.69
N MET A 146 -1.67 -16.58 -13.45
CA MET A 146 -1.49 -15.25 -12.86
C MET A 146 -0.40 -14.41 -13.55
N ALA A 147 0.50 -15.02 -14.33
CA ALA A 147 1.44 -14.29 -15.19
C ALA A 147 0.76 -13.29 -16.14
N TRP A 148 -0.48 -13.58 -16.57
CA TRP A 148 -1.23 -12.73 -17.51
C TRP A 148 -1.90 -11.53 -16.84
N ILE A 149 -2.06 -11.53 -15.51
CA ILE A 149 -2.62 -10.38 -14.77
C ILE A 149 -1.65 -9.19 -14.77
N GLY A 150 -0.34 -9.42 -14.94
CA GLY A 150 0.69 -8.39 -14.79
C GLY A 150 0.46 -7.18 -15.69
N ILE A 151 0.09 -7.38 -16.96
CA ILE A 151 -0.13 -6.28 -17.92
C ILE A 151 -1.35 -5.42 -17.52
N PRO A 152 -2.56 -5.98 -17.41
CA PRO A 152 -3.71 -5.16 -17.03
C PRO A 152 -3.54 -4.50 -15.66
N MET A 153 -2.96 -5.19 -14.70
CA MET A 153 -2.71 -4.67 -13.37
C MET A 153 -1.74 -3.48 -13.38
N MET A 154 -0.64 -3.58 -14.11
CA MET A 154 0.32 -2.48 -14.25
C MET A 154 -0.33 -1.25 -14.87
N ILE A 155 -1.00 -1.42 -16.01
CA ILE A 155 -1.63 -0.31 -16.73
C ILE A 155 -2.68 0.37 -15.84
N SER A 156 -3.57 -0.41 -15.21
CA SER A 156 -4.58 0.11 -14.28
C SER A 156 -3.96 0.86 -13.11
N THR A 157 -2.92 0.30 -12.48
CA THR A 157 -2.25 0.90 -11.32
C THR A 157 -1.56 2.22 -11.69
N VAL A 158 -0.85 2.27 -12.82
CA VAL A 158 -0.16 3.47 -13.31
C VAL A 158 -1.18 4.58 -13.63
N ILE A 159 -2.27 4.24 -14.33
CA ILE A 159 -3.30 5.22 -14.67
C ILE A 159 -4.02 5.71 -13.42
N ALA A 160 -4.45 4.80 -12.54
CA ALA A 160 -5.14 5.14 -11.31
C ALA A 160 -4.28 6.03 -10.39
N SER A 161 -2.98 5.72 -10.24
CA SER A 161 -2.07 6.56 -9.46
C SER A 161 -1.93 7.96 -10.07
N SER A 162 -1.82 8.04 -11.40
CA SER A 162 -1.67 9.33 -12.09
C SER A 162 -2.91 10.22 -11.97
N PHE A 163 -4.11 9.63 -12.00
CA PHE A 163 -5.33 10.37 -11.69
C PHE A 163 -5.36 10.87 -10.24
N ARG A 164 -4.98 10.03 -9.27
CA ARG A 164 -4.90 10.45 -7.86
C ARG A 164 -3.93 11.59 -7.64
N GLU A 165 -2.80 11.60 -8.33
CA GLU A 165 -1.75 12.62 -8.20
C GLU A 165 -2.13 13.99 -8.79
N ILE A 166 -3.03 14.01 -9.76
CA ILE A 166 -3.62 15.28 -10.23
C ILE A 166 -4.86 15.70 -9.42
N GLY A 167 -5.24 14.92 -8.39
CA GLY A 167 -6.39 15.18 -7.52
C GLY A 167 -7.71 14.55 -7.97
N GLU A 168 -7.74 13.80 -9.08
CA GLU A 168 -8.93 13.09 -9.55
C GLU A 168 -9.03 11.69 -8.92
N VAL A 169 -9.59 11.60 -7.70
CA VAL A 169 -9.66 10.34 -6.94
C VAL A 169 -10.99 9.58 -7.11
N LYS A 170 -12.04 10.23 -7.65
CA LYS A 170 -13.36 9.60 -7.79
C LYS A 170 -13.39 8.54 -8.89
N ALA A 171 -12.77 8.84 -10.04
CA ALA A 171 -12.77 7.93 -11.17
C ALA A 171 -12.08 6.59 -10.84
N PRO A 172 -10.85 6.57 -10.27
CA PRO A 172 -10.24 5.33 -9.80
C PRO A 172 -11.11 4.53 -8.83
N LEU A 173 -11.81 5.19 -7.89
CA LEU A 173 -12.73 4.52 -6.98
C LEU A 173 -13.86 3.82 -7.73
N VAL A 174 -14.59 4.54 -8.59
CA VAL A 174 -15.74 3.98 -9.32
C VAL A 174 -15.30 2.80 -10.20
N ILE A 175 -14.18 2.95 -10.90
CA ILE A 175 -13.65 1.91 -11.78
C ILE A 175 -13.25 0.67 -10.95
N SER A 176 -12.64 0.85 -9.79
CA SER A 176 -12.32 -0.27 -8.88
C SER A 176 -13.56 -0.97 -8.36
N VAL A 177 -14.65 -0.24 -8.06
CA VAL A 177 -15.93 -0.85 -7.65
C VAL A 177 -16.48 -1.75 -8.77
N ILE A 178 -16.49 -1.26 -10.00
CA ILE A 178 -16.95 -2.04 -11.16
C ILE A 178 -16.09 -3.29 -11.36
N ALA A 179 -14.77 -3.14 -11.33
CA ALA A 179 -13.85 -4.27 -11.44
C ALA A 179 -14.06 -5.33 -10.35
N THR A 180 -14.35 -4.87 -9.13
CA THR A 180 -14.70 -5.73 -8.00
C THR A 180 -15.96 -6.54 -8.25
N LEU A 181 -17.03 -5.90 -8.72
CA LEU A 181 -18.27 -6.59 -9.04
C LEU A 181 -18.05 -7.63 -10.16
N VAL A 182 -17.29 -7.28 -11.17
CA VAL A 182 -16.89 -8.20 -12.25
C VAL A 182 -16.11 -9.39 -11.67
N ASN A 183 -15.14 -9.16 -10.80
CA ASN A 183 -14.34 -10.21 -10.17
C ASN A 183 -15.23 -11.17 -9.36
N THR A 184 -16.06 -10.64 -8.47
CA THR A 184 -16.94 -11.46 -7.61
C THR A 184 -17.94 -12.28 -8.45
N PHE A 185 -18.49 -11.68 -9.50
CA PHE A 185 -19.42 -12.38 -10.39
C PHE A 185 -18.72 -13.54 -11.12
N PHE A 186 -17.57 -13.30 -11.75
CA PHE A 186 -16.85 -14.35 -12.47
C PHE A 186 -16.23 -15.39 -11.53
N ASN A 187 -15.84 -15.04 -10.30
CA ASN A 187 -15.48 -16.01 -9.29
C ASN A 187 -16.62 -16.97 -9.00
N TRP A 188 -17.82 -16.45 -8.76
CA TRP A 188 -19.02 -17.26 -8.49
C TRP A 188 -19.36 -18.18 -9.69
N VAL A 189 -19.19 -17.70 -10.93
CA VAL A 189 -19.45 -18.49 -12.13
C VAL A 189 -18.38 -19.57 -12.33
N LEU A 190 -17.10 -19.22 -12.30
CA LEU A 190 -16.02 -20.09 -12.75
C LEU A 190 -15.46 -21.02 -11.66
N ILE A 191 -15.48 -20.60 -10.39
CA ILE A 191 -15.04 -21.45 -9.28
C ILE A 191 -16.02 -22.60 -9.08
N TYR A 192 -17.32 -22.29 -9.07
CA TYR A 192 -18.36 -23.26 -8.73
C TYR A 192 -19.04 -23.91 -9.94
N GLY A 193 -18.83 -23.38 -11.16
CA GLY A 193 -19.45 -23.91 -12.38
C GLY A 193 -20.92 -23.51 -12.55
N ASN A 194 -21.30 -22.32 -12.07
CA ASN A 194 -22.66 -21.83 -12.20
C ASN A 194 -22.96 -21.36 -13.63
N LEU A 195 -24.25 -21.17 -13.97
CA LEU A 195 -24.74 -20.73 -15.29
C LEU A 195 -24.33 -21.66 -16.45
N GLY A 196 -24.10 -22.95 -16.19
CA GLY A 196 -23.73 -23.92 -17.24
C GLY A 196 -22.24 -23.93 -17.63
N PHE A 197 -21.39 -23.15 -16.95
CA PHE A 197 -19.94 -23.19 -17.13
C PHE A 197 -19.32 -24.39 -16.41
N ALA A 198 -18.18 -24.85 -16.91
CA ALA A 198 -17.39 -25.90 -16.24
C ALA A 198 -16.85 -25.38 -14.90
N ARG A 199 -16.88 -26.22 -13.86
CA ARG A 199 -16.27 -25.93 -12.58
C ARG A 199 -14.75 -25.95 -12.69
N LEU A 200 -14.12 -24.78 -12.68
CA LEU A 200 -12.67 -24.63 -12.90
C LEU A 200 -11.90 -24.48 -11.58
N GLU A 201 -12.58 -24.38 -10.44
CA GLU A 201 -11.98 -24.28 -9.10
C GLU A 201 -10.91 -23.17 -9.02
N VAL A 202 -9.67 -23.50 -8.59
CA VAL A 202 -8.55 -22.55 -8.46
C VAL A 202 -8.21 -21.85 -9.79
N ARG A 203 -8.29 -22.59 -10.92
CA ARG A 203 -8.09 -21.99 -12.25
C ARG A 203 -9.20 -20.98 -12.58
N GLY A 204 -10.42 -21.25 -12.11
CA GLY A 204 -11.55 -20.33 -12.22
C GLY A 204 -11.29 -19.02 -11.51
N ALA A 205 -10.74 -19.05 -10.31
CA ALA A 205 -10.34 -17.86 -9.54
C ALA A 205 -9.29 -17.03 -10.30
N ALA A 206 -8.26 -17.69 -10.88
CA ALA A 206 -7.24 -16.98 -11.68
C ALA A 206 -7.85 -16.30 -12.90
N ILE A 207 -8.69 -17.01 -13.65
CA ILE A 207 -9.33 -16.49 -14.87
C ILE A 207 -10.28 -15.34 -14.53
N ALA A 208 -11.09 -15.46 -13.46
CA ALA A 208 -11.95 -14.40 -13.00
C ALA A 208 -11.18 -13.12 -12.65
N THR A 209 -10.04 -13.27 -11.98
CA THR A 209 -9.15 -12.15 -11.65
C THR A 209 -8.55 -11.52 -12.92
N ILE A 210 -8.13 -12.31 -13.91
CA ILE A 210 -7.63 -11.81 -15.21
C ILE A 210 -8.73 -11.03 -15.94
N ILE A 211 -9.95 -11.55 -15.98
CA ILE A 211 -11.10 -10.87 -16.61
C ILE A 211 -11.38 -9.54 -15.91
N ALA A 212 -11.46 -9.53 -14.59
CA ALA A 212 -11.73 -8.32 -13.80
C ALA A 212 -10.65 -7.24 -14.01
N ARG A 213 -9.37 -7.61 -13.97
CA ARG A 213 -8.26 -6.67 -14.21
C ARG A 213 -8.19 -6.19 -15.65
N SER A 214 -8.54 -7.05 -16.63
CA SER A 214 -8.65 -6.65 -18.03
C SER A 214 -9.82 -5.69 -18.26
N ALA A 215 -10.95 -5.93 -17.61
CA ALA A 215 -12.08 -4.99 -17.61
C ALA A 215 -11.71 -3.64 -16.98
N GLU A 216 -11.05 -3.66 -15.81
CA GLU A 216 -10.54 -2.45 -15.14
C GLU A 216 -9.63 -1.63 -16.07
N MET A 217 -8.65 -2.29 -16.69
CA MET A 217 -7.77 -1.68 -17.70
C MET A 217 -8.55 -1.08 -18.86
N GLY A 218 -9.50 -1.84 -19.43
CA GLY A 218 -10.34 -1.38 -20.53
C GLY A 218 -11.14 -0.13 -20.17
N ILE A 219 -11.76 -0.10 -19.01
CA ILE A 219 -12.50 1.08 -18.52
C ILE A 219 -11.57 2.27 -18.31
N PHE A 220 -10.37 2.07 -17.74
CA PHE A 220 -9.38 3.14 -17.61
C PHE A 220 -8.92 3.68 -18.97
N MET A 221 -8.69 2.82 -19.95
CA MET A 221 -8.31 3.25 -21.31
C MET A 221 -9.41 4.07 -21.99
N VAL A 222 -10.66 3.64 -21.87
CA VAL A 222 -11.83 4.41 -22.36
C VAL A 222 -11.92 5.75 -21.64
N TYR A 223 -11.73 5.75 -20.31
CA TYR A 223 -11.77 6.99 -19.53
C TYR A 223 -10.66 7.97 -19.92
N LEU A 224 -9.43 7.47 -20.17
CA LEU A 224 -8.33 8.29 -20.70
C LEU A 224 -8.65 8.90 -22.06
N TYR A 225 -9.25 8.11 -22.96
CA TYR A 225 -9.63 8.57 -24.29
C TYR A 225 -10.69 9.68 -24.26
N VAL A 226 -11.67 9.54 -23.36
CA VAL A 226 -12.77 10.51 -23.20
C VAL A 226 -12.32 11.79 -22.49
N LYS A 227 -11.60 11.65 -21.38
CA LYS A 227 -11.22 12.77 -20.50
C LYS A 227 -9.99 13.53 -20.97
N LYS A 228 -9.07 12.88 -21.69
CA LYS A 228 -7.81 13.46 -22.18
C LYS A 228 -7.05 14.24 -21.10
N PRO A 229 -6.74 13.63 -19.92
CA PRO A 229 -6.04 14.34 -18.86
C PRO A 229 -4.66 14.84 -19.33
N PRO A 230 -4.07 15.83 -18.65
CA PRO A 230 -2.85 16.50 -19.11
C PRO A 230 -1.63 15.60 -19.21
N PHE A 231 -1.62 14.45 -18.51
CA PHE A 231 -0.52 13.48 -18.55
C PHE A 231 -0.62 12.46 -19.70
N VAL A 232 -1.70 12.45 -20.48
CA VAL A 232 -1.84 11.52 -21.63
C VAL A 232 -0.76 11.78 -22.65
N ILE A 233 -0.17 10.69 -23.12
CA ILE A 233 0.89 10.64 -24.11
C ILE A 233 0.43 9.89 -25.36
N HIS A 234 1.04 10.18 -26.50
CA HIS A 234 1.01 9.30 -27.65
C HIS A 234 2.13 8.26 -27.53
N LEU A 235 1.95 7.08 -28.11
CA LEU A 235 2.97 6.00 -28.06
C LEU A 235 4.35 6.46 -28.54
N ILE A 236 4.39 7.40 -29.50
CA ILE A 236 5.64 7.99 -30.02
C ILE A 236 6.38 8.82 -28.95
N ASP A 237 5.66 9.36 -27.96
CA ASP A 237 6.25 10.18 -26.91
C ASP A 237 7.05 9.33 -25.91
N LEU A 238 6.81 8.01 -25.87
CA LEU A 238 7.65 7.06 -25.13
C LEU A 238 9.10 7.02 -25.66
N LEU A 239 9.35 7.47 -26.88
CA LEU A 239 10.70 7.57 -27.45
C LEU A 239 11.38 8.93 -27.17
N LYS A 240 10.60 9.93 -26.74
CA LYS A 240 11.09 11.31 -26.48
C LYS A 240 11.27 11.57 -24.96
N ILE A 241 11.90 10.64 -24.28
CA ILE A 241 12.03 10.67 -22.83
C ILE A 241 13.24 11.52 -22.42
N ASN A 242 13.06 12.39 -21.44
CA ASN A 242 14.16 13.09 -20.79
C ASN A 242 14.90 12.14 -19.84
N PHE A 243 16.03 11.63 -20.28
CA PHE A 243 16.83 10.65 -19.52
C PHE A 243 17.35 11.22 -18.19
N LYS A 244 17.62 12.52 -18.11
CA LYS A 244 18.03 13.18 -16.85
C LYS A 244 16.92 13.08 -15.79
N LEU A 245 15.68 13.38 -16.19
CA LEU A 245 14.53 13.28 -15.30
C LEU A 245 14.28 11.84 -14.84
N ILE A 246 14.38 10.87 -15.75
CA ILE A 246 14.27 9.45 -15.39
C ILE A 246 15.30 9.06 -14.33
N LEU A 247 16.55 9.43 -14.54
CA LEU A 247 17.62 9.12 -13.59
C LEU A 247 17.38 9.78 -12.24
N GLU A 248 16.85 11.00 -12.23
CA GLU A 248 16.49 11.69 -10.99
C GLU A 248 15.35 10.97 -10.25
N ILE A 249 14.30 10.58 -10.98
CA ILE A 249 13.19 9.81 -10.39
C ILE A 249 13.70 8.47 -9.83
N LEU A 250 14.55 7.75 -10.57
CA LEU A 250 15.18 6.50 -10.10
C LEU A 250 16.04 6.73 -8.86
N ARG A 251 16.84 7.82 -8.84
CA ARG A 251 17.68 8.16 -7.69
C ARG A 251 16.88 8.49 -6.42
N LYS A 252 15.63 8.93 -6.57
CA LYS A 252 14.72 9.11 -5.45
C LYS A 252 13.96 7.81 -5.13
N GLY A 253 13.56 7.09 -6.18
CA GLY A 253 12.74 5.87 -6.08
C GLY A 253 13.43 4.71 -5.40
N TRP A 254 14.73 4.47 -5.65
CA TRP A 254 15.42 3.36 -5.00
C TRP A 254 15.47 3.50 -3.47
N LYS A 255 15.50 4.75 -2.96
CA LYS A 255 15.46 5.02 -1.51
C LYS A 255 14.11 4.68 -0.89
N ILE A 256 13.02 4.94 -1.64
CA ILE A 256 11.67 4.53 -1.25
C ILE A 256 11.60 3.01 -1.24
N LEU A 257 12.08 2.37 -2.32
CA LEU A 257 12.08 0.92 -2.43
C LEU A 257 12.86 0.27 -1.28
N PHE A 258 14.02 0.81 -0.94
CA PHE A 258 14.81 0.31 0.18
C PHE A 258 14.03 0.39 1.50
N GLY A 259 13.41 1.53 1.81
CA GLY A 259 12.59 1.69 3.01
C GLY A 259 11.43 0.70 3.07
N GLU A 260 10.68 0.57 1.97
CA GLU A 260 9.56 -0.39 1.87
C GLU A 260 10.04 -1.86 2.04
N MET A 261 11.17 -2.23 1.43
CA MET A 261 11.72 -3.59 1.57
C MET A 261 12.20 -3.88 3.00
N VAL A 262 12.86 -2.92 3.64
CA VAL A 262 13.30 -3.04 5.03
C VAL A 262 12.10 -3.17 5.97
N TRP A 263 11.05 -2.41 5.73
CA TRP A 263 9.80 -2.51 6.49
C TRP A 263 9.13 -3.88 6.31
N VAL A 264 8.97 -4.35 5.06
CA VAL A 264 8.37 -5.67 4.77
C VAL A 264 9.18 -6.79 5.42
N LEU A 265 10.52 -6.74 5.33
CA LEU A 265 11.39 -7.72 5.97
C LEU A 265 11.19 -7.73 7.49
N SER A 266 11.18 -6.55 8.11
CA SER A 266 10.99 -6.40 9.54
C SER A 266 9.64 -6.96 10.00
N GLU A 267 8.54 -6.61 9.33
CA GLU A 267 7.20 -7.12 9.66
C GLU A 267 7.09 -8.64 9.47
N THR A 268 7.74 -9.18 8.43
CA THR A 268 7.74 -10.64 8.18
C THR A 268 8.47 -11.38 9.30
N VAL A 269 9.67 -10.92 9.67
CA VAL A 269 10.46 -11.55 10.73
C VAL A 269 9.78 -11.41 12.10
N THR A 270 9.28 -10.23 12.42
CA THR A 270 8.58 -10.00 13.72
C THR A 270 7.33 -10.86 13.83
N THR A 271 6.53 -10.97 12.75
CA THR A 271 5.33 -11.82 12.72
C THR A 271 5.67 -13.30 12.90
N ALA A 272 6.74 -13.78 12.27
CA ALA A 272 7.20 -15.16 12.46
C ALA A 272 7.62 -15.43 13.91
N LEU A 273 8.31 -14.49 14.55
CA LEU A 273 8.74 -14.60 15.95
C LEU A 273 7.56 -14.51 16.93
N TYR A 274 6.55 -13.69 16.67
CA TYR A 274 5.32 -13.66 17.47
C TYR A 274 4.61 -15.02 17.43
N ASN A 275 4.43 -15.57 16.22
CA ASN A 275 3.75 -16.84 16.02
C ASN A 275 4.52 -18.02 16.64
N GLY A 276 5.85 -17.92 16.72
CA GLY A 276 6.70 -18.93 17.38
C GLY A 276 6.60 -18.94 18.92
N ARG A 277 5.86 -18.00 19.53
CA ARG A 277 5.73 -17.89 21.01
C ARG A 277 4.58 -18.66 21.64
N GLY A 278 3.93 -19.53 20.90
CA GLY A 278 2.85 -20.36 21.44
C GLY A 278 2.29 -21.34 20.44
N GLY A 279 1.18 -21.96 20.81
CA GLY A 279 0.49 -22.93 19.99
C GLY A 279 -0.43 -22.30 18.94
N ALA A 280 -1.37 -23.11 18.44
CA ALA A 280 -2.37 -22.70 17.45
C ALA A 280 -3.20 -21.48 17.89
N ASP A 281 -3.43 -21.33 19.20
CA ASP A 281 -4.20 -20.20 19.76
C ASP A 281 -3.51 -18.85 19.53
N VAL A 282 -2.18 -18.80 19.65
CA VAL A 282 -1.41 -17.56 19.37
C VAL A 282 -1.51 -17.22 17.89
N VAL A 283 -1.26 -18.20 17.00
CA VAL A 283 -1.33 -17.98 15.54
C VAL A 283 -2.71 -17.52 15.12
N SER A 284 -3.76 -18.14 15.63
CA SER A 284 -5.16 -17.82 15.34
C SER A 284 -5.54 -16.43 15.86
N GLY A 285 -5.19 -16.11 17.11
CA GLY A 285 -5.47 -14.81 17.72
C GLY A 285 -4.73 -13.66 17.03
N MET A 286 -3.46 -13.86 16.68
CA MET A 286 -2.66 -12.89 15.91
C MET A 286 -3.24 -12.68 14.51
N SER A 287 -3.57 -13.75 13.78
CA SER A 287 -4.16 -13.67 12.44
C SER A 287 -5.52 -12.95 12.44
N ALA A 288 -6.36 -13.25 13.42
CA ALA A 288 -7.65 -12.55 13.59
C ALA A 288 -7.46 -11.06 13.87
N SER A 289 -6.46 -10.69 14.69
CA SER A 289 -6.16 -9.29 14.97
C SER A 289 -5.68 -8.53 13.74
N PHE A 290 -4.81 -9.12 12.92
CA PHE A 290 -4.35 -8.51 11.67
C PHE A 290 -5.47 -8.40 10.61
N ALA A 291 -6.42 -9.33 10.58
CA ALA A 291 -7.60 -9.21 9.72
C ALA A 291 -8.43 -7.96 10.05
N ILE A 292 -8.62 -7.66 11.35
CA ILE A 292 -9.26 -6.42 11.80
C ILE A 292 -8.36 -5.21 11.50
N ALA A 293 -7.05 -5.31 11.77
CA ALA A 293 -6.10 -4.21 11.57
C ALA A 293 -6.05 -3.72 10.12
N ASN A 294 -6.20 -4.62 9.15
CA ASN A 294 -6.24 -4.27 7.73
C ASN A 294 -7.38 -3.29 7.41
N LEU A 295 -8.48 -3.30 8.16
CA LEU A 295 -9.56 -2.32 8.02
C LEU A 295 -9.13 -0.91 8.47
N PHE A 296 -8.19 -0.81 9.42
CA PHE A 296 -7.66 0.48 9.89
C PHE A 296 -6.52 0.97 9.01
N PHE A 297 -5.68 0.09 8.50
CA PHE A 297 -4.51 0.42 7.68
C PHE A 297 -4.89 1.06 6.34
N VAL A 298 -6.13 0.87 5.90
CA VAL A 298 -6.72 1.62 4.78
C VAL A 298 -6.59 3.15 4.96
N ALA A 299 -6.61 3.63 6.19
CA ALA A 299 -6.45 5.06 6.51
C ALA A 299 -5.12 5.64 6.02
N PHE A 300 -4.04 4.87 6.06
CA PHE A 300 -2.70 5.35 5.66
C PHE A 300 -2.64 5.76 4.19
N GLY A 301 -3.25 4.98 3.31
CA GLY A 301 -3.30 5.30 1.88
C GLY A 301 -3.99 6.62 1.58
N GLY A 302 -5.11 6.89 2.27
CA GLY A 302 -5.86 8.14 2.13
C GLY A 302 -5.07 9.36 2.62
N ILE A 303 -4.49 9.27 3.82
CA ILE A 303 -3.68 10.35 4.40
C ILE A 303 -2.44 10.63 3.56
N THR A 304 -1.72 9.59 3.15
CA THR A 304 -0.53 9.72 2.30
C THR A 304 -0.88 10.39 0.98
N THR A 305 -1.96 9.97 0.31
CA THR A 305 -2.37 10.55 -0.97
C THR A 305 -2.80 12.00 -0.82
N ALA A 306 -3.68 12.33 0.15
CA ALA A 306 -4.12 13.69 0.37
C ALA A 306 -2.95 14.62 0.70
N THR A 307 -2.03 14.20 1.56
CA THR A 307 -0.82 14.96 1.93
C THR A 307 0.07 15.18 0.70
N SER A 308 0.33 14.14 -0.08
CA SER A 308 1.18 14.22 -1.28
C SER A 308 0.59 15.15 -2.34
N VAL A 309 -0.72 15.06 -2.59
CA VAL A 309 -1.39 15.90 -3.59
C VAL A 309 -1.42 17.37 -3.16
N ILE A 310 -1.88 17.65 -1.93
CA ILE A 310 -2.02 19.02 -1.44
C ILE A 310 -0.65 19.72 -1.38
N LEU A 311 0.36 19.07 -0.78
CA LEU A 311 1.68 19.67 -0.66
C LEU A 311 2.45 19.68 -1.98
N GLY A 312 2.39 18.60 -2.75
CA GLY A 312 3.07 18.51 -4.05
C GLY A 312 2.58 19.61 -5.00
N GLN A 313 1.26 19.81 -5.10
CA GLN A 313 0.70 20.90 -5.91
C GLN A 313 1.08 22.29 -5.38
N THR A 314 1.05 22.49 -4.06
CA THR A 314 1.43 23.78 -3.46
C THR A 314 2.91 24.10 -3.71
N LEU A 315 3.81 23.10 -3.57
CA LEU A 315 5.23 23.24 -3.87
C LEU A 315 5.47 23.52 -5.37
N GLY A 316 4.75 22.80 -6.25
CA GLY A 316 4.81 23.00 -7.70
C GLY A 316 4.39 24.39 -8.13
N GLN A 317 3.42 25.01 -7.42
CA GLN A 317 3.03 26.43 -7.61
C GLN A 317 4.10 27.42 -7.14
N GLY A 318 5.17 26.99 -6.49
CA GLY A 318 6.19 27.86 -5.91
C GLY A 318 5.80 28.52 -4.58
N LYS A 319 4.68 28.13 -3.97
CA LYS A 319 4.17 28.72 -2.73
C LYS A 319 4.78 28.04 -1.49
N LEU A 320 6.08 28.25 -1.27
CA LEU A 320 6.85 27.53 -0.26
C LEU A 320 6.40 27.82 1.18
N GLU A 321 6.03 29.07 1.50
CA GLU A 321 5.54 29.44 2.84
C GLU A 321 4.13 28.88 3.11
N GLU A 322 3.28 28.86 2.09
CA GLU A 322 1.97 28.22 2.19
C GLU A 322 2.11 26.70 2.41
N ALA A 323 3.09 26.06 1.77
CA ALA A 323 3.40 24.65 1.99
C ALA A 323 3.80 24.37 3.44
N ARG A 324 4.62 25.23 4.06
CA ARG A 324 4.97 25.14 5.49
C ARG A 324 3.76 25.26 6.42
N GLN A 325 2.82 26.12 6.05
CA GLN A 325 1.60 26.29 6.83
C GLN A 325 0.69 25.07 6.69
N LYS A 326 0.50 24.57 5.46
CA LYS A 326 -0.28 23.36 5.18
C LYS A 326 0.33 22.11 5.80
N GLU A 327 1.67 21.99 5.89
CA GLU A 327 2.35 20.93 6.63
C GLU A 327 1.81 20.82 8.06
N ARG A 328 1.79 21.93 8.80
CA ARG A 328 1.31 21.94 10.19
C ARG A 328 -0.15 21.54 10.30
N TRP A 329 -0.98 22.04 9.37
CA TRP A 329 -2.40 21.70 9.34
C TRP A 329 -2.63 20.22 9.02
N LEU A 330 -1.86 19.65 8.11
CA LEU A 330 -1.94 18.22 7.76
C LEU A 330 -1.49 17.34 8.93
N LEU A 331 -0.41 17.71 9.63
CA LEU A 331 0.05 16.98 10.82
C LEU A 331 -0.99 17.03 11.95
N THR A 332 -1.60 18.17 12.20
CA THR A 332 -2.69 18.30 13.19
C THR A 332 -3.91 17.48 12.75
N GLY A 333 -4.28 17.56 11.48
CA GLY A 333 -5.36 16.75 10.90
C GLY A 333 -5.10 15.26 11.02
N ALA A 334 -3.85 14.83 10.83
CA ALA A 334 -3.44 13.44 10.98
C ALA A 334 -3.64 12.93 12.42
N VAL A 335 -3.30 13.74 13.44
CA VAL A 335 -3.55 13.40 14.85
C VAL A 335 -5.05 13.28 15.13
N ILE A 336 -5.84 14.28 14.72
CA ILE A 336 -7.30 14.28 14.93
C ILE A 336 -7.93 13.05 14.25
N PHE A 337 -7.54 12.76 13.02
CA PHE A 337 -8.02 11.59 12.30
C PHE A 337 -7.56 10.27 12.95
N GLY A 338 -6.32 10.22 13.42
CA GLY A 338 -5.80 9.06 14.17
C GLY A 338 -6.59 8.81 15.45
N CYS A 339 -6.95 9.85 16.21
CA CYS A 339 -7.82 9.73 17.39
C CYS A 339 -9.23 9.23 17.02
N PHE A 340 -9.79 9.69 15.87
CA PHE A 340 -11.04 9.16 15.36
C PHE A 340 -10.93 7.66 15.05
N MET A 341 -9.84 7.23 14.38
CA MET A 341 -9.59 5.83 14.09
C MET A 341 -9.36 5.00 15.36
N THR A 342 -8.81 5.57 16.43
CA THR A 342 -8.73 4.90 17.73
C THR A 342 -10.11 4.58 18.27
N VAL A 343 -11.04 5.55 18.27
CA VAL A 343 -12.41 5.32 18.73
C VAL A 343 -13.08 4.23 17.90
N PHE A 344 -12.93 4.28 16.58
CA PHE A 344 -13.44 3.23 15.68
C PHE A 344 -12.83 1.86 16.01
N GLY A 345 -11.51 1.80 16.25
CA GLY A 345 -10.79 0.59 16.64
C GLY A 345 -11.29 0.00 17.95
N LEU A 346 -11.52 0.83 18.95
CA LEU A 346 -12.08 0.39 20.23
C LEU A 346 -13.49 -0.21 20.07
N LEU A 347 -14.30 0.36 19.18
CA LEU A 347 -15.64 -0.19 18.89
C LEU A 347 -15.56 -1.57 18.24
N THR A 348 -14.54 -1.83 17.41
CA THR A 348 -14.38 -3.17 16.79
C THR A 348 -14.02 -4.27 17.78
N MET A 349 -13.48 -3.93 18.96
CA MET A 349 -13.22 -4.92 20.02
C MET A 349 -14.51 -5.66 20.44
N PHE A 350 -15.62 -4.96 20.47
CA PHE A 350 -16.92 -5.58 20.80
C PHE A 350 -17.39 -6.59 19.74
N LEU A 351 -16.85 -6.49 18.52
CA LEU A 351 -17.16 -7.43 17.44
C LEU A 351 -16.33 -8.71 17.50
N VAL A 352 -15.18 -8.70 18.21
CA VAL A 352 -14.27 -9.87 18.27
C VAL A 352 -14.98 -11.14 18.71
N PRO A 353 -15.73 -11.19 19.85
CA PRO A 353 -16.39 -12.40 20.27
C PRO A 353 -17.57 -12.84 19.35
N VAL A 354 -18.13 -11.90 18.59
CA VAL A 354 -19.22 -12.18 17.65
C VAL A 354 -18.69 -12.74 16.34
N VAL A 355 -17.68 -12.08 15.76
CA VAL A 355 -17.09 -12.45 14.45
C VAL A 355 -16.26 -13.72 14.58
N PHE A 356 -15.45 -13.82 15.63
CA PHE A 356 -14.52 -14.92 15.86
C PHE A 356 -15.00 -15.92 16.94
N ARG A 357 -16.31 -16.11 17.06
CA ARG A 357 -16.93 -17.00 18.05
C ARG A 357 -16.44 -18.45 18.03
N ASN A 358 -15.91 -18.89 16.88
CA ASN A 358 -15.41 -20.25 16.69
C ASN A 358 -13.95 -20.43 17.16
N LEU A 359 -13.26 -19.34 17.51
CA LEU A 359 -11.92 -19.40 18.08
C LEU A 359 -12.00 -19.68 19.58
N SER A 360 -10.93 -20.28 20.14
CA SER A 360 -10.79 -20.45 21.58
C SER A 360 -10.87 -19.11 22.32
N LEU A 361 -11.24 -19.15 23.60
CA LEU A 361 -11.28 -17.95 24.45
C LEU A 361 -9.90 -17.30 24.58
N GLU A 362 -8.82 -18.10 24.54
CA GLU A 362 -7.45 -17.63 24.57
C GLU A 362 -7.11 -16.84 23.27
N SER A 363 -7.45 -17.41 22.10
CA SER A 363 -7.29 -16.73 20.81
C SER A 363 -8.07 -15.42 20.73
N GLN A 364 -9.33 -15.41 21.22
CA GLN A 364 -10.14 -14.20 21.29
C GLN A 364 -9.53 -13.16 22.24
N GLY A 365 -8.96 -13.60 23.37
CA GLY A 365 -8.27 -12.74 24.33
C GLY A 365 -6.99 -12.11 23.74
N ILE A 366 -6.22 -12.87 22.97
CA ILE A 366 -5.04 -12.36 22.24
C ILE A 366 -5.49 -11.35 21.19
N CYS A 367 -6.50 -11.70 20.38
CA CYS A 367 -7.05 -10.81 19.36
C CYS A 367 -7.51 -9.48 19.95
N SER A 368 -8.30 -9.49 21.03
CA SER A 368 -8.81 -8.28 21.67
C SER A 368 -7.68 -7.38 22.19
N ARG A 369 -6.67 -7.96 22.86
CA ARG A 369 -5.49 -7.21 23.36
C ARG A 369 -4.65 -6.62 22.23
N MET A 370 -4.51 -7.34 21.12
CA MET A 370 -3.82 -6.84 19.93
C MET A 370 -4.58 -5.70 19.27
N VAL A 371 -5.90 -5.84 19.06
CA VAL A 371 -6.75 -4.80 18.48
C VAL A 371 -6.74 -3.54 19.36
N LEU A 372 -6.82 -3.70 20.70
CA LEU A 372 -6.68 -2.58 21.65
C LEU A 372 -5.34 -1.86 21.44
N THR A 373 -4.24 -2.62 21.40
CA THR A 373 -2.91 -2.06 21.18
C THR A 373 -2.85 -1.28 19.87
N MET A 374 -3.28 -1.92 18.75
CA MET A 374 -3.27 -1.27 17.43
C MET A 374 -4.13 0.00 17.41
N ALA A 375 -5.31 -0.02 18.04
CA ALA A 375 -6.17 1.14 18.13
C ALA A 375 -5.51 2.30 18.89
N LEU A 376 -4.82 2.03 19.98
CA LEU A 376 -4.13 3.06 20.78
C LEU A 376 -2.91 3.66 20.05
N PHE A 377 -2.25 2.88 19.18
CA PHE A 377 -1.12 3.36 18.38
C PHE A 377 -1.54 4.12 17.10
N MET A 378 -2.82 4.06 16.69
CA MET A 378 -3.30 4.69 15.45
C MET A 378 -2.93 6.18 15.32
N PRO A 379 -3.08 7.04 16.34
CA PRO A 379 -2.68 8.45 16.20
C PRO A 379 -1.20 8.61 15.88
N ALA A 380 -0.33 7.81 16.50
CA ALA A 380 1.10 7.82 16.25
C ALA A 380 1.44 7.34 14.82
N TRP A 381 0.80 6.26 14.37
CA TRP A 381 1.03 5.71 13.04
C TRP A 381 0.52 6.62 11.93
N VAL A 382 -0.67 7.20 12.07
CA VAL A 382 -1.21 8.15 11.10
C VAL A 382 -0.31 9.39 11.04
N TYR A 383 0.19 9.86 12.18
CA TYR A 383 1.10 10.99 12.26
C TYR A 383 2.44 10.73 11.56
N VAL A 384 3.08 9.61 11.83
CA VAL A 384 4.37 9.26 11.16
C VAL A 384 4.21 9.04 9.66
N ASN A 385 3.07 8.44 9.22
CA ASN A 385 2.75 8.32 7.81
C ASN A 385 2.58 9.69 7.13
N ALA A 386 1.94 10.65 7.80
CA ALA A 386 1.84 12.02 7.32
C ALA A 386 3.22 12.70 7.22
N GLN A 387 4.11 12.50 8.20
CA GLN A 387 5.49 13.02 8.15
C GLN A 387 6.26 12.48 6.95
N PHE A 388 6.16 11.18 6.68
CA PHE A 388 6.79 10.55 5.53
C PHE A 388 6.20 11.06 4.20
N ALA A 389 4.89 11.24 4.13
CA ALA A 389 4.22 11.80 2.96
C ALA A 389 4.65 13.25 2.68
N ILE A 390 4.80 14.08 3.72
CA ILE A 390 5.30 15.47 3.63
C ILE A 390 6.71 15.48 3.04
N SER A 391 7.62 14.69 3.59
CA SER A 391 9.00 14.60 3.11
C SER A 391 9.06 14.15 1.65
N ARG A 392 8.27 13.11 1.29
CA ARG A 392 8.18 12.60 -0.08
C ARG A 392 7.60 13.64 -1.04
N ALA A 393 6.56 14.39 -0.65
CA ALA A 393 5.95 15.42 -1.48
C ALA A 393 6.96 16.49 -1.94
N GLY A 394 7.94 16.83 -1.10
CA GLY A 394 9.05 17.72 -1.43
C GLY A 394 10.23 17.04 -2.12
N GLY A 395 10.15 15.74 -2.41
CA GLY A 395 11.22 14.97 -3.04
C GLY A 395 12.38 14.58 -2.12
N ASP A 396 12.26 14.78 -0.80
CA ASP A 396 13.22 14.28 0.19
C ASP A 396 12.88 12.84 0.58
N THR A 397 13.34 11.90 -0.22
CA THR A 397 13.13 10.45 0.00
C THR A 397 14.16 9.85 0.95
N MET A 398 15.19 10.64 1.34
CA MET A 398 16.25 10.19 2.23
C MET A 398 15.74 9.99 3.66
N MET A 399 14.81 10.83 4.11
CA MET A 399 14.24 10.74 5.45
C MET A 399 13.64 9.35 5.71
N GLY A 400 12.76 8.87 4.83
CA GLY A 400 12.12 7.55 4.99
C GLY A 400 13.16 6.43 5.00
N MET A 401 14.11 6.44 4.07
CA MET A 401 15.18 5.43 4.00
C MET A 401 16.00 5.37 5.31
N ILE A 402 16.40 6.51 5.84
CA ILE A 402 17.24 6.57 7.05
C ILE A 402 16.42 6.20 8.29
N VAL A 403 15.21 6.76 8.43
CA VAL A 403 14.36 6.50 9.61
C VAL A 403 13.99 5.02 9.66
N ASP A 404 13.51 4.46 8.54
CA ASP A 404 13.16 3.03 8.49
C ASP A 404 14.39 2.13 8.60
N GLY A 405 15.51 2.50 7.95
CA GLY A 405 16.77 1.76 8.07
C GLY A 405 17.25 1.66 9.52
N ILE A 406 17.39 2.79 10.20
CA ILE A 406 17.86 2.83 11.59
C ILE A 406 16.88 2.11 12.52
N THR A 407 15.60 2.38 12.41
CA THR A 407 14.62 1.84 13.36
C THR A 407 14.33 0.36 13.12
N ASN A 408 14.13 -0.07 11.88
CA ASN A 408 13.82 -1.47 11.61
C ASN A 408 15.06 -2.38 11.74
N LEU A 409 16.19 -2.03 11.09
CA LEU A 409 17.39 -2.86 11.12
C LEU A 409 18.21 -2.70 12.41
N GLY A 410 18.26 -1.48 12.96
CA GLY A 410 19.08 -1.16 14.12
C GLY A 410 18.40 -1.39 15.46
N ILE A 411 17.07 -1.29 15.55
CA ILE A 411 16.36 -1.37 16.82
C ILE A 411 15.34 -2.50 16.81
N ILE A 412 14.41 -2.54 15.84
CA ILE A 412 13.29 -3.49 15.83
C ILE A 412 13.79 -4.91 15.67
N LEU A 413 14.55 -5.21 14.62
CA LEU A 413 15.04 -6.57 14.41
C LEU A 413 15.94 -7.08 15.54
N PRO A 414 16.99 -6.36 15.99
CA PRO A 414 17.76 -6.82 17.14
C PRO A 414 16.93 -6.95 18.42
N GLY A 415 16.01 -6.00 18.67
CA GLY A 415 15.13 -6.01 19.84
C GLY A 415 14.18 -7.20 19.87
N ILE A 416 13.56 -7.53 18.74
CA ILE A 416 12.66 -8.69 18.67
C ILE A 416 13.41 -10.02 18.81
N PHE A 417 14.61 -10.15 18.22
CA PHE A 417 15.45 -11.32 18.43
C PHE A 417 15.89 -11.45 19.90
N PHE A 418 16.29 -10.36 20.53
CA PHE A 418 16.61 -10.34 21.96
C PHE A 418 15.41 -10.81 22.80
N MET A 419 14.23 -10.26 22.55
CA MET A 419 13.01 -10.68 23.27
C MET A 419 12.67 -12.14 22.99
N ALA A 420 12.85 -12.60 21.76
CA ALA A 420 12.57 -13.96 21.38
C ALA A 420 13.56 -14.98 21.99
N LEU A 421 14.81 -14.64 22.18
CA LEU A 421 15.86 -15.57 22.66
C LEU A 421 16.09 -15.46 24.16
N CYS A 422 15.98 -14.25 24.72
CA CYS A 422 16.41 -13.97 26.10
C CYS A 422 15.26 -13.76 27.09
N THR A 423 13.99 -13.71 26.61
CA THR A 423 12.83 -13.48 27.49
C THR A 423 11.71 -14.50 27.27
N SER A 424 10.85 -14.64 28.27
CA SER A 424 9.59 -15.42 28.17
C SER A 424 8.38 -14.56 27.83
N ALA A 425 8.59 -13.38 27.25
CA ALA A 425 7.51 -12.45 26.89
C ALA A 425 6.51 -13.07 25.92
N GLY A 426 5.22 -12.93 26.17
CA GLY A 426 4.16 -13.35 25.28
C GLY A 426 4.06 -12.46 24.03
N PRO A 427 3.35 -12.93 22.98
CA PRO A 427 3.32 -12.27 21.67
C PRO A 427 2.78 -10.83 21.73
N VAL A 428 1.77 -10.56 22.54
CA VAL A 428 1.21 -9.22 22.72
C VAL A 428 2.21 -8.25 23.32
N LEU A 429 2.95 -8.68 24.34
CA LEU A 429 3.97 -7.84 24.99
C LEU A 429 5.13 -7.56 24.04
N MET A 430 5.57 -8.58 23.29
CA MET A 430 6.58 -8.42 22.24
C MET A 430 6.13 -7.38 21.19
N TYR A 431 4.88 -7.46 20.75
CA TYR A 431 4.31 -6.51 19.79
C TYR A 431 4.31 -5.09 20.33
N ILE A 432 3.79 -4.88 21.55
CA ILE A 432 3.77 -3.55 22.22
C ILE A 432 5.17 -2.96 22.29
N SER A 433 6.13 -3.75 22.78
CA SER A 433 7.52 -3.28 22.99
C SER A 433 8.16 -2.79 21.69
N ILE A 434 7.92 -3.52 20.59
CA ILE A 434 8.46 -3.16 19.29
C ILE A 434 7.76 -1.92 18.70
N LYS A 435 6.44 -1.82 18.87
CA LYS A 435 5.69 -0.66 18.36
C LYS A 435 5.97 0.64 19.12
N LEU A 436 6.50 0.56 20.36
CA LEU A 436 7.03 1.75 21.07
C LEU A 436 8.18 2.44 20.32
N VAL A 437 8.94 1.71 19.49
CA VAL A 437 9.98 2.27 18.63
C VAL A 437 9.42 3.30 17.63
N ASP A 438 8.13 3.21 17.28
CA ASP A 438 7.50 4.15 16.35
C ASP A 438 7.47 5.59 16.91
N PHE A 439 7.48 5.77 18.24
CA PHE A 439 7.66 7.10 18.84
C PHE A 439 9.05 7.67 18.56
N ILE A 440 10.09 6.83 18.47
CA ILE A 440 11.43 7.25 18.07
C ILE A 440 11.41 7.70 16.60
N LYS A 441 10.69 6.97 15.72
CA LYS A 441 10.48 7.39 14.31
C LYS A 441 9.87 8.79 14.24
N ILE A 442 8.82 9.05 15.02
CA ILE A 442 8.13 10.34 15.06
C ILE A 442 9.11 11.47 15.42
N VAL A 443 9.95 11.26 16.46
CA VAL A 443 10.90 12.27 16.91
C VAL A 443 11.96 12.53 15.84
N ILE A 444 12.57 11.49 15.29
CA ILE A 444 13.60 11.63 14.23
C ILE A 444 13.01 12.33 13.02
N ALA A 445 11.82 11.90 12.56
CA ALA A 445 11.13 12.51 11.43
C ALA A 445 10.77 13.99 11.68
N ALA A 446 10.31 14.34 12.89
CA ALA A 446 10.00 15.71 13.27
C ALA A 446 11.25 16.62 13.25
N ILE A 447 12.38 16.13 13.78
CA ILE A 447 13.66 16.84 13.72
C ILE A 447 14.11 17.04 12.27
N TRP A 448 13.91 16.02 11.43
CA TRP A 448 14.28 16.08 10.01
C TRP A 448 13.44 17.08 9.23
N LEU A 449 12.11 17.07 9.42
CA LEU A 449 11.19 18.01 8.76
C LEU A 449 11.46 19.47 9.14
N LYS A 450 11.84 19.73 10.43
CA LYS A 450 12.24 21.08 10.89
C LYS A 450 13.42 21.65 10.11
N LYS A 451 14.32 20.81 9.56
CA LYS A 451 15.44 21.27 8.73
C LYS A 451 14.99 21.83 7.37
N GLY A 452 13.75 21.64 6.98
CA GLY A 452 13.14 22.22 5.78
C GLY A 452 13.68 21.68 4.44
N LYS A 453 14.43 20.58 4.43
CA LYS A 453 15.03 19.99 3.21
C LYS A 453 13.98 19.49 2.21
N TRP A 454 12.76 19.26 2.67
CA TRP A 454 11.64 18.83 1.84
C TRP A 454 10.97 19.99 1.08
N ILE A 455 11.25 21.25 1.44
CA ILE A 455 10.64 22.41 0.81
C ILE A 455 11.38 22.73 -0.48
N LYS A 456 11.04 21.98 -1.55
CA LYS A 456 11.66 22.12 -2.87
C LYS A 456 10.61 22.16 -3.97
N ASN A 457 10.87 22.99 -4.97
CA ASN A 457 10.10 23.03 -6.20
C ASN A 457 10.84 22.28 -7.31
N LEU A 458 10.52 20.97 -7.45
CA LEU A 458 11.13 20.11 -8.45
C LEU A 458 10.76 20.51 -9.89
N ALA A 459 9.63 21.20 -10.07
CA ALA A 459 9.20 21.66 -11.39
C ALA A 459 10.12 22.78 -11.93
N VAL A 460 10.62 23.66 -11.05
CA VAL A 460 11.59 24.70 -11.42
C VAL A 460 12.98 24.13 -11.57
N GLU A 461 13.43 23.28 -10.62
CA GLU A 461 14.75 22.63 -10.69
C GLU A 461 14.94 21.87 -12.02
N ASN A 462 13.91 21.17 -12.50
CA ASN A 462 13.96 20.44 -13.77
C ASN A 462 13.95 21.37 -14.99
N ARG A 463 13.31 22.55 -14.95
CA ARG A 463 13.33 23.50 -16.06
C ARG A 463 14.70 24.17 -16.23
N GLN A 464 15.46 24.34 -15.15
CA GLN A 464 16.79 24.93 -15.17
C GLN A 464 17.89 23.94 -15.61
N SER A 465 17.60 22.65 -15.54
CA SER A 465 18.55 21.58 -15.92
C SER A 465 18.40 21.08 -17.37
N ASN A 466 17.38 21.56 -18.08
CA ASN A 466 17.12 21.35 -19.51
C ASN A 466 17.55 22.56 -20.33
#